data_fbb818523aadf36b4f0ece76cd0cc853
#
_entry.id   fbb818523aadf36b4f0ece76cd0cc853
#
_cell.length_a   1.000
_cell.length_b   1.000
_cell.length_c   1.000
_cell.angle_alpha   90.00
_cell.angle_beta   90.00
_cell.angle_gamma   90.00
#
_symmetry.space_group_name_H-M   'P 1'
#
loop_
_entity.id
_entity.type
_entity.pdbx_description
1 polymer ?
#
loop_
_entity_poly.entity_id
_entity_poly.type
_entity_poly.pdbx_seq_one_letter_code
_entity_poly.pdbx_strand_id
1 'polypeptide(L)'
;TLFETGESNGKISLSKILEDENYDIDGILSETELEQLFFAACRGGWPRCMALTKDSAKLEIAKDYYRQIYQKDISAIDGINRNPEWARTLLWSYARNMATTAKRKNIFADVKATQNVTDVTLASYVEALETLFVVRDIDAWTPHLRSKTAIRSAKKHIFIDPSIALAALGIEPNYFINDLDLFGHVFENTVLRDLLVYAEKHNARLLHYTDDTGLEADAVYQMADGRYALIEVKVGVNKIPEAEKSLLRFKEVIRRYNDTALQNEKHPRDVYREPSALIVICANANMAYTTDSGVKIVPIGCLRD
;
A
#
# COMPACT_ATOMS: atom_id res chain seq x y z
N THR A 1 9.45 0.71 -8.22
CA THR A 1 8.58 1.90 -8.04
C THR A 1 8.19 2.49 -9.38
N LEU A 2 7.10 3.25 -9.42
CA LEU A 2 6.65 3.96 -10.63
C LEU A 2 7.67 5.01 -11.09
N PHE A 3 8.48 5.54 -10.17
CA PHE A 3 9.58 6.43 -10.52
C PHE A 3 10.69 5.68 -11.27
N GLU A 4 11.09 4.50 -10.79
CA GLU A 4 12.16 3.70 -11.43
C GLU A 4 11.74 3.15 -12.80
N THR A 5 10.45 2.91 -12.99
CA THR A 5 9.90 2.40 -14.27
C THR A 5 9.45 3.51 -15.24
N GLY A 6 9.54 4.76 -14.81
CA GLY A 6 9.36 5.94 -15.68
C GLY A 6 7.92 6.46 -15.78
N GLU A 7 6.98 5.92 -15.00
CA GLU A 7 5.61 6.45 -14.90
C GLU A 7 5.54 7.71 -14.03
N SER A 8 6.47 7.88 -13.10
CA SER A 8 6.59 9.12 -12.32
C SER A 8 7.76 9.97 -12.81
N ASN A 9 7.54 11.27 -12.97
CA ASN A 9 8.59 12.23 -13.32
C ASN A 9 9.51 12.59 -12.12
N GLY A 10 9.15 12.18 -10.91
CA GLY A 10 9.94 12.33 -9.70
C GLY A 10 10.19 13.78 -9.26
N LYS A 11 9.33 14.72 -9.61
CA LYS A 11 9.51 16.13 -9.22
C LYS A 11 9.17 16.40 -7.75
N ILE A 12 8.41 15.50 -7.11
CA ILE A 12 8.00 15.62 -5.71
C ILE A 12 8.69 14.54 -4.89
N SER A 13 9.49 14.93 -3.90
CA SER A 13 10.13 14.03 -2.94
C SER A 13 9.29 13.91 -1.68
N LEU A 14 8.96 12.68 -1.27
CA LEU A 14 8.20 12.41 -0.05
C LEU A 14 8.98 12.81 1.20
N SER A 15 10.29 12.55 1.24
CA SER A 15 11.14 12.93 2.37
C SER A 15 11.19 14.45 2.54
N LYS A 16 11.29 15.22 1.45
CA LYS A 16 11.26 16.69 1.51
C LYS A 16 9.94 17.22 2.07
N ILE A 17 8.79 16.61 1.75
CA ILE A 17 7.51 17.00 2.37
C ILE A 17 7.57 16.88 3.89
N LEU A 18 8.29 15.90 4.42
CA LEU A 18 8.42 15.65 5.86
C LEU A 18 9.54 16.44 6.53
N GLU A 19 10.56 16.85 5.78
CA GLU A 19 11.76 17.51 6.28
C GLU A 19 11.68 19.03 6.23
N ASP A 20 10.98 19.57 5.24
CA ASP A 20 10.88 21.01 4.97
C ASP A 20 9.40 21.43 4.92
N GLU A 21 8.94 22.11 5.96
CA GLU A 21 7.57 22.63 6.02
C GLU A 21 7.24 23.64 4.91
N ASN A 22 8.28 24.28 4.32
CA ASN A 22 8.15 25.25 3.23
C ASN A 22 8.29 24.58 1.85
N TYR A 23 8.45 23.25 1.78
CA TYR A 23 8.58 22.59 0.50
C TYR A 23 7.30 22.74 -0.33
N ASP A 24 7.41 23.60 -1.34
CA ASP A 24 6.32 23.92 -2.25
C ASP A 24 6.20 22.86 -3.35
N ILE A 25 4.99 22.36 -3.53
CA ILE A 25 4.64 21.39 -4.56
C ILE A 25 3.64 21.95 -5.58
N ASP A 26 3.18 23.19 -5.37
CA ASP A 26 2.08 23.75 -6.12
C ASP A 26 2.46 23.95 -7.61
N GLY A 27 1.55 23.60 -8.49
CA GLY A 27 1.73 23.73 -9.93
C GLY A 27 2.63 22.67 -10.60
N ILE A 28 3.13 21.67 -9.84
CA ILE A 28 3.89 20.56 -10.44
C ILE A 28 2.92 19.65 -11.21
N LEU A 29 3.15 19.51 -12.52
CA LEU A 29 2.28 18.74 -13.41
C LEU A 29 2.70 17.28 -13.50
N SER A 30 1.69 16.40 -13.53
CA SER A 30 1.77 14.99 -13.90
C SER A 30 1.29 14.83 -15.35
N GLU A 31 2.03 14.03 -16.11
CA GLU A 31 1.66 13.64 -17.49
C GLU A 31 1.16 12.18 -17.53
N THR A 32 1.06 11.53 -16.37
CA THR A 32 0.71 10.12 -16.28
C THR A 32 -0.81 9.94 -16.41
N GLU A 33 -1.23 9.24 -17.44
CA GLU A 33 -2.63 8.91 -17.69
C GLU A 33 -3.05 7.66 -16.91
N LEU A 34 -4.37 7.54 -16.65
CA LEU A 34 -4.92 6.45 -15.85
C LEU A 34 -4.69 5.08 -16.50
N GLU A 35 -4.81 4.99 -17.82
CA GLU A 35 -4.57 3.78 -18.61
C GLU A 35 -3.11 3.31 -18.54
N GLN A 36 -2.16 4.24 -18.40
CA GLN A 36 -0.77 3.89 -18.18
C GLN A 36 -0.57 3.25 -16.81
N LEU A 37 -1.30 3.71 -15.78
CA LEU A 37 -1.29 3.09 -14.46
C LEU A 37 -1.94 1.70 -14.46
N PHE A 38 -3.01 1.49 -15.23
CA PHE A 38 -3.60 0.15 -15.44
C PHE A 38 -2.58 -0.82 -16.02
N PHE A 39 -1.89 -0.36 -17.07
CA PHE A 39 -0.84 -1.15 -17.71
C PHE A 39 0.34 -1.40 -16.76
N ALA A 40 0.83 -0.37 -16.08
CA ALA A 40 1.95 -0.48 -15.13
C ALA A 40 1.65 -1.47 -13.99
N ALA A 41 0.42 -1.46 -13.45
CA ALA A 41 0.00 -2.38 -12.42
C ALA A 41 -0.01 -3.85 -12.90
N CYS A 42 -0.50 -4.10 -14.13
CA CYS A 42 -0.51 -5.45 -14.72
C CYS A 42 0.89 -5.92 -15.16
N ARG A 43 1.72 -5.01 -15.67
CA ARG A 43 3.09 -5.30 -16.09
C ARG A 43 4.00 -5.58 -14.91
N GLY A 44 3.81 -4.85 -13.80
CA GLY A 44 4.71 -4.84 -12.66
C GLY A 44 6.00 -4.06 -12.87
N GLY A 45 6.79 -3.97 -11.79
CA GLY A 45 8.11 -3.31 -11.76
C GLY A 45 9.28 -4.22 -12.12
N TRP A 46 9.07 -5.29 -12.86
CA TRP A 46 10.11 -6.29 -13.16
C TRP A 46 11.18 -5.73 -14.09
N PRO A 47 12.47 -5.75 -13.72
CA PRO A 47 13.55 -5.22 -14.56
C PRO A 47 13.57 -5.81 -15.97
N ARG A 48 13.22 -7.10 -16.11
CA ARG A 48 13.13 -7.76 -17.43
C ARG A 48 12.08 -7.11 -18.34
N CYS A 49 10.99 -6.57 -17.80
CA CYS A 49 9.96 -5.89 -18.59
C CYS A 49 10.51 -4.63 -19.27
N MET A 50 11.46 -3.94 -18.64
CA MET A 50 12.03 -2.70 -19.16
C MET A 50 12.89 -2.91 -20.42
N ALA A 51 13.42 -4.12 -20.62
CA ALA A 51 14.18 -4.48 -21.79
C ALA A 51 13.32 -4.92 -23.00
N LEU A 52 12.00 -5.08 -22.81
CA LEU A 52 11.09 -5.55 -23.84
C LEU A 52 10.41 -4.37 -24.55
N THR A 53 10.14 -4.52 -25.84
CA THR A 53 9.47 -3.49 -26.66
C THR A 53 7.97 -3.76 -26.82
N LYS A 54 7.56 -5.05 -26.83
CA LYS A 54 6.15 -5.45 -27.02
C LYS A 54 5.40 -5.51 -25.70
N ASP A 55 4.30 -4.78 -25.58
CA ASP A 55 3.50 -4.73 -24.36
C ASP A 55 2.91 -6.09 -23.96
N SER A 56 2.47 -6.90 -24.90
CA SER A 56 2.02 -8.26 -24.60
C SER A 56 3.12 -9.13 -23.99
N ALA A 57 4.37 -8.98 -24.40
CA ALA A 57 5.49 -9.69 -23.81
C ALA A 57 5.84 -9.18 -22.41
N LYS A 58 5.66 -7.90 -22.14
CA LYS A 58 5.84 -7.32 -20.80
C LYS A 58 4.82 -7.90 -19.82
N LEU A 59 3.55 -8.02 -20.21
CA LEU A 59 2.48 -8.58 -19.37
C LEU A 59 2.69 -10.08 -19.08
N GLU A 60 3.29 -10.85 -20.00
CA GLU A 60 3.58 -12.27 -19.77
C GLU A 60 4.61 -12.50 -18.66
N ILE A 61 5.53 -11.56 -18.40
CA ILE A 61 6.54 -11.70 -17.33
C ILE A 61 5.88 -11.94 -15.97
N ALA A 62 4.88 -11.13 -15.61
CA ALA A 62 4.17 -11.28 -14.34
C ALA A 62 3.41 -12.59 -14.25
N LYS A 63 2.76 -13.03 -15.36
CA LYS A 63 2.04 -14.30 -15.44
C LYS A 63 2.98 -15.51 -15.34
N ASP A 64 4.16 -15.44 -15.96
CA ASP A 64 5.18 -16.49 -15.86
C ASP A 64 5.72 -16.58 -14.44
N TYR A 65 6.02 -15.44 -13.81
CA TYR A 65 6.50 -15.41 -12.43
C TYR A 65 5.44 -15.93 -11.45
N TYR A 66 4.18 -15.52 -11.60
CA TYR A 66 3.08 -16.07 -10.82
C TYR A 66 3.00 -17.61 -10.93
N ARG A 67 3.10 -18.16 -12.17
CA ARG A 67 3.12 -19.62 -12.38
C ARG A 67 4.30 -20.28 -11.68
N GLN A 68 5.48 -19.70 -11.77
CA GLN A 68 6.69 -20.20 -11.13
C GLN A 68 6.57 -20.23 -9.61
N ILE A 69 6.00 -19.19 -8.99
CA ILE A 69 5.78 -19.12 -7.53
C ILE A 69 5.03 -20.34 -7.03
N TYR A 70 3.83 -20.62 -7.55
CA TYR A 70 3.01 -21.69 -7.00
C TYR A 70 3.43 -23.09 -7.47
N GLN A 71 4.10 -23.21 -8.61
CA GLN A 71 4.53 -24.52 -9.15
C GLN A 71 5.88 -24.99 -8.58
N LYS A 72 6.79 -24.06 -8.27
CA LYS A 72 8.17 -24.40 -7.93
C LYS A 72 8.69 -23.69 -6.69
N ASP A 73 8.69 -22.37 -6.68
CA ASP A 73 9.46 -21.59 -5.74
C ASP A 73 8.96 -21.74 -4.30
N ILE A 74 7.62 -21.88 -4.12
CA ILE A 74 7.01 -22.05 -2.79
C ILE A 74 7.45 -23.34 -2.09
N SER A 75 7.88 -24.36 -2.85
CA SER A 75 8.45 -25.60 -2.29
C SER A 75 9.97 -25.53 -2.20
N ALA A 76 10.62 -24.82 -3.12
CA ALA A 76 12.08 -24.73 -3.18
C ALA A 76 12.69 -23.89 -2.07
N ILE A 77 11.91 -22.91 -1.51
CA ILE A 77 12.42 -21.93 -0.53
C ILE A 77 12.93 -22.58 0.76
N ASP A 78 12.32 -23.69 1.19
CA ASP A 78 12.66 -24.41 2.41
C ASP A 78 12.73 -25.92 2.25
N GLY A 79 12.51 -26.42 1.02
CA GLY A 79 12.51 -27.86 0.68
C GLY A 79 11.23 -28.60 1.10
N ILE A 80 10.23 -27.91 1.63
CA ILE A 80 8.94 -28.52 1.99
C ILE A 80 8.08 -28.68 0.73
N ASN A 81 7.70 -29.92 0.42
CA ASN A 81 6.82 -30.17 -0.71
C ASN A 81 5.42 -29.63 -0.47
N ARG A 82 5.03 -28.58 -1.20
CA ARG A 82 3.72 -27.93 -1.11
C ARG A 82 2.87 -28.25 -2.34
N ASN A 83 1.57 -28.41 -2.12
CA ASN A 83 0.62 -28.64 -3.21
C ASN A 83 0.43 -27.35 -4.03
N PRO A 84 0.72 -27.35 -5.35
CA PRO A 84 0.60 -26.17 -6.21
C PRO A 84 -0.84 -25.62 -6.29
N GLU A 85 -1.86 -26.48 -6.26
CA GLU A 85 -3.26 -26.01 -6.31
C GLU A 85 -3.68 -25.28 -5.05
N TRP A 86 -3.19 -25.69 -3.88
CA TRP A 86 -3.43 -24.97 -2.64
C TRP A 86 -2.72 -23.61 -2.66
N ALA A 87 -1.48 -23.57 -3.14
CA ALA A 87 -0.73 -22.32 -3.30
C ALA A 87 -1.43 -21.38 -4.29
N ARG A 88 -1.90 -21.89 -5.42
CA ARG A 88 -2.63 -21.13 -6.43
C ARG A 88 -3.93 -20.55 -5.87
N THR A 89 -4.73 -21.35 -5.17
CA THR A 89 -5.98 -20.90 -4.55
C THR A 89 -5.73 -19.90 -3.44
N LEU A 90 -4.67 -20.08 -2.65
CA LEU A 90 -4.28 -19.13 -1.60
C LEU A 90 -3.87 -17.77 -2.19
N LEU A 91 -3.04 -17.76 -3.23
CA LEU A 91 -2.65 -16.54 -3.95
C LEU A 91 -3.86 -15.82 -4.54
N TRP A 92 -4.82 -16.56 -5.10
CA TRP A 92 -6.07 -16.00 -5.61
C TRP A 92 -6.91 -15.36 -4.50
N SER A 93 -7.02 -16.01 -3.34
CA SER A 93 -7.72 -15.45 -2.19
C SER A 93 -7.02 -14.22 -1.62
N TYR A 94 -5.69 -14.23 -1.52
CA TYR A 94 -4.91 -13.05 -1.15
C TYR A 94 -5.13 -11.89 -2.13
N ALA A 95 -5.15 -12.16 -3.45
CA ALA A 95 -5.36 -11.15 -4.48
C ALA A 95 -6.74 -10.47 -4.36
N ARG A 96 -7.79 -11.21 -4.00
CA ARG A 96 -9.12 -10.64 -3.72
C ARG A 96 -9.17 -9.77 -2.48
N ASN A 97 -8.25 -9.96 -1.55
CA ASN A 97 -8.16 -9.23 -0.29
C ASN A 97 -6.94 -8.27 -0.26
N MET A 98 -6.40 -7.94 -1.43
CA MET A 98 -5.27 -7.03 -1.58
C MET A 98 -5.60 -5.62 -1.05
N ALA A 99 -4.63 -5.02 -0.35
CA ALA A 99 -4.75 -3.71 0.32
C ALA A 99 -5.88 -3.64 1.36
N THR A 100 -6.27 -4.79 1.97
CA THR A 100 -7.29 -4.82 3.02
C THR A 100 -6.75 -5.37 4.34
N THR A 101 -7.49 -5.15 5.42
CA THR A 101 -7.25 -5.73 6.74
C THR A 101 -8.02 -7.03 6.98
N ALA A 102 -8.32 -7.78 5.92
CA ALA A 102 -9.03 -9.05 6.00
C ALA A 102 -8.32 -10.03 6.95
N LYS A 103 -9.06 -10.67 7.82
CA LYS A 103 -8.47 -11.67 8.74
C LYS A 103 -7.97 -12.87 7.94
N ARG A 104 -6.77 -13.38 8.22
CA ARG A 104 -6.20 -14.61 7.61
C ARG A 104 -7.20 -15.78 7.62
N LYS A 105 -8.04 -15.89 8.64
CA LYS A 105 -9.11 -16.89 8.71
C LYS A 105 -10.07 -16.81 7.50
N ASN A 106 -10.40 -15.60 7.01
CA ASN A 106 -11.29 -15.43 5.85
C ASN A 106 -10.58 -15.85 4.56
N ILE A 107 -9.30 -15.47 4.40
CA ILE A 107 -8.46 -15.89 3.29
C ILE A 107 -8.32 -17.42 3.26
N PHE A 108 -8.10 -18.05 4.40
CA PHE A 108 -8.00 -19.51 4.51
C PHE A 108 -9.33 -20.22 4.23
N ALA A 109 -10.46 -19.59 4.53
CA ALA A 109 -11.79 -20.17 4.27
C ALA A 109 -12.00 -20.42 2.77
N ASP A 110 -11.52 -19.56 1.88
CA ASP A 110 -11.62 -19.75 0.44
C ASP A 110 -10.89 -21.02 -0.04
N VAL A 111 -9.70 -21.29 0.52
CA VAL A 111 -8.95 -22.52 0.22
C VAL A 111 -9.64 -23.76 0.79
N LYS A 112 -10.09 -23.66 2.05
CA LYS A 112 -10.76 -24.77 2.74
C LYS A 112 -12.13 -25.13 2.16
N ALA A 113 -12.77 -24.20 1.44
CA ALA A 113 -14.02 -24.47 0.73
C ALA A 113 -13.88 -25.55 -0.36
N THR A 114 -12.69 -25.70 -0.93
CA THR A 114 -12.42 -26.62 -2.03
C THR A 114 -11.39 -27.69 -1.70
N GLN A 115 -10.64 -27.52 -0.58
CA GLN A 115 -9.50 -28.35 -0.23
C GLN A 115 -9.56 -28.78 1.25
N ASN A 116 -9.23 -30.03 1.52
CA ASN A 116 -9.11 -30.52 2.90
C ASN A 116 -7.72 -30.19 3.46
N VAL A 117 -7.56 -28.99 4.01
CA VAL A 117 -6.29 -28.46 4.52
C VAL A 117 -6.48 -27.77 5.86
N THR A 118 -5.49 -27.85 6.74
CA THR A 118 -5.53 -27.21 8.07
C THR A 118 -5.05 -25.77 8.03
N ASP A 119 -5.47 -24.95 9.01
CA ASP A 119 -4.98 -23.57 9.15
C ASP A 119 -3.46 -23.53 9.38
N VAL A 120 -2.90 -24.51 10.11
CA VAL A 120 -1.46 -24.64 10.37
C VAL A 120 -0.71 -24.84 9.06
N THR A 121 -1.22 -25.71 8.19
CA THR A 121 -0.63 -25.95 6.87
C THR A 121 -0.68 -24.67 6.03
N LEU A 122 -1.84 -23.99 5.96
CA LEU A 122 -1.96 -22.74 5.19
C LEU A 122 -1.08 -21.63 5.73
N ALA A 123 -0.88 -21.55 7.06
CA ALA A 123 0.07 -20.60 7.66
C ALA A 123 1.50 -20.83 7.14
N SER A 124 1.96 -22.08 6.99
CA SER A 124 3.28 -22.37 6.43
C SER A 124 3.41 -21.97 4.95
N TYR A 125 2.30 -21.98 4.19
CA TYR A 125 2.31 -21.45 2.82
C TYR A 125 2.46 -19.92 2.82
N VAL A 126 1.78 -19.22 3.74
CA VAL A 126 1.92 -17.77 3.89
C VAL A 126 3.36 -17.41 4.26
N GLU A 127 3.96 -18.09 5.22
CA GLU A 127 5.36 -17.88 5.62
C GLU A 127 6.33 -18.06 4.44
N ALA A 128 6.08 -19.07 3.59
CA ALA A 128 6.87 -19.26 2.38
C ALA A 128 6.68 -18.12 1.36
N LEU A 129 5.45 -17.63 1.16
CA LEU A 129 5.15 -16.49 0.29
C LEU A 129 5.76 -15.18 0.83
N GLU A 130 5.76 -14.97 2.14
CA GLU A 130 6.42 -13.85 2.81
C GLU A 130 7.95 -13.93 2.62
N THR A 131 8.55 -15.13 2.79
CA THR A 131 9.98 -15.37 2.58
C THR A 131 10.41 -15.18 1.12
N LEU A 132 9.54 -15.52 0.17
CA LEU A 132 9.73 -15.27 -1.27
C LEU A 132 9.50 -13.81 -1.67
N PHE A 133 9.14 -12.93 -0.74
CA PHE A 133 8.76 -11.54 -1.02
C PHE A 133 7.61 -11.42 -2.03
N VAL A 134 6.64 -12.33 -1.98
CA VAL A 134 5.44 -12.29 -2.83
C VAL A 134 4.35 -11.46 -2.16
N VAL A 135 4.12 -11.71 -0.87
CA VAL A 135 3.17 -10.98 -0.03
C VAL A 135 3.88 -10.38 1.17
N ARG A 136 3.33 -9.31 1.71
CA ARG A 136 3.81 -8.67 2.92
C ARG A 136 2.63 -8.12 3.72
N ASP A 137 2.77 -8.15 5.03
CA ASP A 137 1.85 -7.51 5.94
C ASP A 137 2.38 -6.14 6.37
N ILE A 138 1.54 -5.12 6.30
CA ILE A 138 1.81 -3.81 6.89
C ILE A 138 1.20 -3.77 8.28
N ASP A 139 2.00 -3.46 9.29
CA ASP A 139 1.57 -3.39 10.67
C ASP A 139 0.69 -2.16 10.93
N ALA A 140 -0.22 -2.28 11.90
CA ALA A 140 -1.01 -1.15 12.35
C ALA A 140 -0.15 -0.15 13.13
N TRP A 141 -0.39 1.14 12.86
CA TRP A 141 0.22 2.23 13.60
C TRP A 141 -0.56 2.49 14.90
N THR A 142 0.17 2.91 15.93
CA THR A 142 -0.42 3.51 17.12
C THR A 142 0.42 4.70 17.56
N PRO A 143 -0.20 5.76 18.09
CA PRO A 143 0.52 6.91 18.62
C PRO A 143 1.50 6.54 19.76
N HIS A 144 1.22 5.46 20.47
CA HIS A 144 2.06 4.94 21.56
C HIS A 144 2.91 3.75 21.09
N LEU A 145 4.23 3.93 21.01
CA LEU A 145 5.19 2.87 20.69
C LEU A 145 5.11 1.64 21.64
N ARG A 146 4.60 1.82 22.85
CA ARG A 146 4.44 0.75 23.85
C ARG A 146 3.01 0.19 23.92
N SER A 147 2.13 0.58 23.00
CA SER A 147 0.75 0.10 23.01
C SER A 147 0.68 -1.37 22.60
N LYS A 148 0.05 -2.17 23.45
CA LYS A 148 -0.27 -3.57 23.13
C LYS A 148 -1.33 -3.68 22.03
N THR A 149 -2.07 -2.61 21.76
CA THR A 149 -3.12 -2.54 20.74
C THR A 149 -2.53 -2.67 19.34
N ALA A 150 -1.37 -2.06 19.05
CA ALA A 150 -0.69 -2.21 17.75
C ALA A 150 -0.43 -3.67 17.38
N ILE A 151 0.06 -4.47 18.34
CA ILE A 151 0.39 -5.88 18.11
C ILE A 151 -0.87 -6.73 17.87
N ARG A 152 -2.03 -6.28 18.38
CA ARG A 152 -3.30 -7.00 18.29
C ARG A 152 -4.20 -6.52 17.15
N SER A 153 -3.86 -5.42 16.51
CA SER A 153 -4.61 -4.88 15.38
C SER A 153 -4.41 -5.71 14.13
N ALA A 154 -5.43 -5.77 13.28
CA ALA A 154 -5.33 -6.46 12.01
C ALA A 154 -4.23 -5.81 11.15
N LYS A 155 -3.48 -6.63 10.45
CA LYS A 155 -2.47 -6.17 9.49
C LYS A 155 -3.12 -5.95 8.13
N LYS A 156 -2.60 -5.00 7.36
CA LYS A 156 -3.03 -4.79 5.97
C LYS A 156 -2.17 -5.68 5.05
N HIS A 157 -2.82 -6.49 4.23
CA HIS A 157 -2.15 -7.42 3.32
C HIS A 157 -1.86 -6.76 1.98
N ILE A 158 -0.62 -6.85 1.52
CA ILE A 158 -0.22 -6.35 0.20
C ILE A 158 0.59 -7.40 -0.56
N PHE A 159 0.55 -7.29 -1.89
CA PHE A 159 1.57 -7.91 -2.75
C PHE A 159 2.75 -6.96 -2.90
N ILE A 160 3.97 -7.48 -2.86
CA ILE A 160 5.18 -6.68 -3.11
C ILE A 160 5.17 -6.11 -4.54
N ASP A 161 4.57 -6.84 -5.48
CA ASP A 161 4.22 -6.30 -6.78
C ASP A 161 2.77 -6.67 -7.12
N PRO A 162 1.86 -5.71 -7.37
CA PRO A 162 0.45 -5.97 -7.63
C PRO A 162 0.23 -6.81 -8.90
N SER A 163 1.18 -6.85 -9.82
CA SER A 163 1.06 -7.66 -11.04
C SER A 163 0.93 -9.16 -10.76
N ILE A 164 1.49 -9.64 -9.65
CA ILE A 164 1.31 -11.03 -9.21
C ILE A 164 -0.16 -11.29 -8.83
N ALA A 165 -0.77 -10.35 -8.10
CA ALA A 165 -2.18 -10.46 -7.73
C ALA A 165 -3.09 -10.43 -8.98
N LEU A 166 -2.79 -9.54 -9.93
CA LEU A 166 -3.56 -9.42 -11.17
C LEU A 166 -3.40 -10.65 -12.05
N ALA A 167 -2.21 -11.25 -12.11
CA ALA A 167 -1.98 -12.53 -12.77
C ALA A 167 -2.78 -13.67 -12.10
N ALA A 168 -2.87 -13.68 -10.76
CA ALA A 168 -3.67 -14.65 -10.02
C ALA A 168 -5.18 -14.50 -10.28
N LEU A 169 -5.67 -13.26 -10.44
CA LEU A 169 -7.06 -12.96 -10.78
C LEU A 169 -7.38 -13.14 -12.27
N GLY A 170 -6.34 -13.25 -13.13
CA GLY A 170 -6.51 -13.34 -14.58
C GLY A 170 -6.96 -12.04 -15.24
N ILE A 171 -6.54 -10.88 -14.67
CA ILE A 171 -6.98 -9.54 -15.07
C ILE A 171 -5.96 -8.91 -16.03
N GLU A 172 -6.48 -8.30 -17.08
CA GLU A 172 -5.74 -7.52 -18.09
C GLU A 172 -6.01 -6.01 -17.91
N PRO A 173 -5.15 -5.09 -18.39
CA PRO A 173 -5.30 -3.65 -18.14
C PRO A 173 -6.67 -3.08 -18.50
N ASN A 174 -7.26 -3.50 -19.61
CA ASN A 174 -8.56 -3.00 -20.06
C ASN A 174 -9.74 -3.38 -19.16
N TYR A 175 -9.57 -4.34 -18.25
CA TYR A 175 -10.60 -4.70 -17.29
C TYR A 175 -11.00 -3.52 -16.40
N PHE A 176 -10.04 -2.69 -16.01
CA PHE A 176 -10.23 -1.59 -15.09
C PHE A 176 -11.07 -0.43 -15.65
N ILE A 177 -11.24 -0.35 -16.97
CA ILE A 177 -12.15 0.63 -17.60
C ILE A 177 -13.58 0.47 -17.07
N ASN A 178 -13.97 -0.78 -16.73
CA ASN A 178 -15.30 -1.11 -16.25
C ASN A 178 -15.36 -1.40 -14.74
N ASP A 179 -14.22 -1.40 -14.04
CA ASP A 179 -14.14 -1.73 -12.61
C ASP A 179 -13.06 -0.88 -11.92
N LEU A 180 -13.37 0.40 -11.72
CA LEU A 180 -12.50 1.34 -11.01
C LEU A 180 -12.45 1.07 -9.50
N ASP A 181 -13.46 0.37 -8.95
CA ASP A 181 -13.46 0.01 -7.53
C ASP A 181 -12.36 -1.04 -7.26
N LEU A 182 -12.25 -2.05 -8.10
CA LEU A 182 -11.13 -2.99 -8.02
C LEU A 182 -9.80 -2.28 -8.25
N PHE A 183 -9.74 -1.37 -9.24
CA PHE A 183 -8.51 -0.59 -9.46
C PHE A 183 -8.13 0.23 -8.23
N GLY A 184 -9.08 0.68 -7.42
CA GLY A 184 -8.82 1.36 -6.15
C GLY A 184 -7.89 0.55 -5.24
N HIS A 185 -8.19 -0.72 -5.01
CA HIS A 185 -7.35 -1.62 -4.22
C HIS A 185 -5.99 -1.89 -4.87
N VAL A 186 -5.96 -2.06 -6.19
CA VAL A 186 -4.72 -2.26 -6.95
C VAL A 186 -3.83 -1.02 -6.87
N PHE A 187 -4.41 0.16 -7.01
CA PHE A 187 -3.70 1.42 -6.93
C PHE A 187 -3.17 1.66 -5.51
N GLU A 188 -3.99 1.41 -4.49
CA GLU A 188 -3.53 1.47 -3.09
C GLU A 188 -2.34 0.54 -2.86
N ASN A 189 -2.42 -0.72 -3.30
CA ASN A 189 -1.28 -1.65 -3.20
C ASN A 189 -0.04 -1.13 -3.94
N THR A 190 -0.22 -0.52 -5.12
CA THR A 190 0.88 0.06 -5.90
C THR A 190 1.57 1.20 -5.14
N VAL A 191 0.79 2.10 -4.55
CA VAL A 191 1.30 3.21 -3.73
C VAL A 191 2.00 2.67 -2.48
N LEU A 192 1.39 1.71 -1.76
CA LEU A 192 1.97 1.12 -0.56
C LEU A 192 3.31 0.42 -0.86
N ARG A 193 3.43 -0.26 -2.02
CA ARG A 193 4.71 -0.83 -2.48
C ARG A 193 5.77 0.26 -2.66
N ASP A 194 5.45 1.36 -3.36
CA ASP A 194 6.40 2.44 -3.59
C ASP A 194 6.82 3.11 -2.28
N LEU A 195 5.84 3.37 -1.39
CA LEU A 195 6.11 3.91 -0.06
C LEU A 195 6.99 2.99 0.80
N LEU A 196 6.88 1.66 0.65
CA LEU A 196 7.76 0.71 1.33
C LEU A 196 9.21 0.86 0.87
N VAL A 197 9.43 0.96 -0.45
CA VAL A 197 10.78 1.16 -1.00
C VAL A 197 11.38 2.48 -0.50
N TYR A 198 10.57 3.55 -0.50
CA TYR A 198 11.01 4.85 0.04
C TYR A 198 11.30 4.77 1.54
N ALA A 199 10.48 4.02 2.31
CA ALA A 199 10.70 3.86 3.74
C ALA A 199 12.03 3.14 4.05
N GLU A 200 12.39 2.11 3.28
CA GLU A 200 13.66 1.41 3.43
C GLU A 200 14.86 2.35 3.17
N LYS A 201 14.78 3.18 2.12
CA LYS A 201 15.81 4.16 1.80
C LYS A 201 16.06 5.17 2.93
N HIS A 202 15.00 5.61 3.61
CA HIS A 202 15.05 6.65 4.64
C HIS A 202 15.08 6.10 6.07
N ASN A 203 15.22 4.78 6.25
CA ASN A 203 15.11 4.13 7.57
C ASN A 203 13.81 4.53 8.29
N ALA A 204 12.74 4.67 7.52
CA ALA A 204 11.39 4.94 7.98
C ALA A 204 10.57 3.65 8.10
N ARG A 205 9.38 3.76 8.65
CA ARG A 205 8.42 2.65 8.74
C ARG A 205 7.15 3.01 7.99
N LEU A 206 6.66 2.08 7.19
CA LEU A 206 5.32 2.16 6.62
C LEU A 206 4.37 1.34 7.48
N LEU A 207 3.29 1.98 7.90
CA LEU A 207 2.25 1.44 8.77
C LEU A 207 0.90 1.85 8.20
N HIS A 208 -0.21 1.32 8.72
CA HIS A 208 -1.57 1.78 8.40
C HIS A 208 -2.33 2.07 9.70
N TYR A 209 -3.47 2.76 9.59
CA TYR A 209 -4.34 2.98 10.74
C TYR A 209 -5.80 2.70 10.38
N THR A 210 -6.49 2.02 11.27
CA THR A 210 -7.93 1.89 11.28
C THR A 210 -8.42 1.64 12.70
N ASP A 211 -9.58 2.22 13.06
CA ASP A 211 -10.20 2.03 14.35
C ASP A 211 -11.71 1.71 14.25
N ASP A 212 -12.30 1.38 15.39
CA ASP A 212 -13.71 0.99 15.49
C ASP A 212 -14.69 2.16 15.20
N THR A 213 -14.20 3.40 15.13
CA THR A 213 -15.01 4.59 14.80
C THR A 213 -15.07 4.90 13.30
N GLY A 214 -14.38 4.07 12.48
CA GLY A 214 -14.22 4.28 11.05
C GLY A 214 -13.23 5.42 10.72
N LEU A 215 -12.33 5.75 11.64
CA LEU A 215 -11.19 6.60 11.34
C LEU A 215 -10.08 5.72 10.77
N GLU A 216 -9.59 6.09 9.58
CA GLU A 216 -8.55 5.33 8.89
C GLU A 216 -7.53 6.26 8.22
N ALA A 217 -6.35 5.72 7.97
CA ALA A 217 -5.35 6.25 7.06
C ALA A 217 -4.75 5.06 6.29
N ASP A 218 -4.78 5.15 4.97
CA ASP A 218 -4.28 4.08 4.09
C ASP A 218 -2.82 3.78 4.38
N ALA A 219 -2.03 4.83 4.67
CA ALA A 219 -0.66 4.71 5.14
C ALA A 219 -0.31 5.74 6.21
N VAL A 220 0.55 5.32 7.14
CA VAL A 220 1.29 6.19 8.06
C VAL A 220 2.77 6.01 7.78
N TYR A 221 3.39 7.01 7.17
CA TYR A 221 4.82 7.01 6.87
C TYR A 221 5.59 7.66 8.03
N GLN A 222 6.27 6.84 8.84
CA GLN A 222 6.89 7.28 10.09
C GLN A 222 8.41 7.26 9.99
N MET A 223 9.03 8.42 10.16
CA MET A 223 10.48 8.60 10.22
C MET A 223 11.05 8.10 11.55
N ALA A 224 12.34 7.78 11.58
CA ALA A 224 13.04 7.31 12.77
C ALA A 224 13.07 8.34 13.93
N ASP A 225 12.98 9.63 13.62
CA ASP A 225 12.90 10.73 14.61
C ASP A 225 11.49 10.97 15.16
N GLY A 226 10.52 10.16 14.74
CA GLY A 226 9.12 10.19 15.18
C GLY A 226 8.23 11.17 14.41
N ARG A 227 8.74 11.92 13.42
CA ARG A 227 7.91 12.64 12.45
C ARG A 227 7.12 11.63 11.62
N TYR A 228 5.91 11.97 11.20
CA TYR A 228 5.12 11.10 10.35
C TYR A 228 4.16 11.89 9.46
N ALA A 229 3.84 11.29 8.33
CA ALA A 229 2.75 11.71 7.45
C ALA A 229 1.57 10.76 7.57
N LEU A 230 0.36 11.31 7.52
CA LEU A 230 -0.87 10.56 7.26
C LEU A 230 -1.17 10.64 5.76
N ILE A 231 -1.42 9.50 5.15
CA ILE A 231 -1.58 9.40 3.70
C ILE A 231 -2.89 8.67 3.38
N GLU A 232 -3.70 9.28 2.53
CA GLU A 232 -4.86 8.70 1.87
C GLU A 232 -4.55 8.47 0.38
N VAL A 233 -5.06 7.39 -0.19
CA VAL A 233 -4.84 7.00 -1.58
C VAL A 233 -6.18 7.00 -2.31
N LYS A 234 -6.30 7.77 -3.39
CA LYS A 234 -7.55 7.88 -4.15
C LYS A 234 -7.29 7.81 -5.65
N VAL A 235 -8.13 7.09 -6.38
CA VAL A 235 -8.04 7.03 -7.84
C VAL A 235 -8.50 8.33 -8.48
N GLY A 236 -9.69 8.80 -8.12
CA GLY A 236 -10.33 9.94 -8.76
C GLY A 236 -10.22 11.23 -7.95
N VAL A 237 -10.02 12.36 -8.64
CA VAL A 237 -9.98 13.70 -8.01
C VAL A 237 -11.28 14.07 -7.28
N ASN A 238 -12.41 13.50 -7.67
CA ASN A 238 -13.72 13.69 -7.00
C ASN A 238 -13.75 13.10 -5.57
N LYS A 239 -12.77 12.25 -5.22
CA LYS A 239 -12.62 11.67 -3.88
C LYS A 239 -11.68 12.46 -2.97
N ILE A 240 -10.98 13.47 -3.50
CA ILE A 240 -10.05 14.30 -2.73
C ILE A 240 -10.74 15.00 -1.55
N PRO A 241 -11.94 15.62 -1.69
CA PRO A 241 -12.57 16.30 -0.55
C PRO A 241 -12.94 15.35 0.61
N GLU A 242 -13.29 14.10 0.29
CA GLU A 242 -13.57 13.07 1.30
C GLU A 242 -12.29 12.66 2.03
N ALA A 243 -11.19 12.43 1.30
CA ALA A 243 -9.88 12.09 1.85
C ALA A 243 -9.32 13.23 2.72
N GLU A 244 -9.40 14.47 2.26
CA GLU A 244 -9.01 15.66 3.02
C GLU A 244 -9.76 15.72 4.36
N LYS A 245 -11.09 15.56 4.33
CA LYS A 245 -11.92 15.55 5.54
C LYS A 245 -11.51 14.43 6.50
N SER A 246 -11.18 13.23 6.00
CA SER A 246 -10.69 12.10 6.81
C SER A 246 -9.38 12.45 7.52
N LEU A 247 -8.40 12.95 6.78
CA LEU A 247 -7.09 13.34 7.31
C LEU A 247 -7.19 14.47 8.37
N LEU A 248 -8.01 15.48 8.11
CA LEU A 248 -8.25 16.57 9.06
C LEU A 248 -8.95 16.09 10.32
N ARG A 249 -9.95 15.19 10.19
CA ARG A 249 -10.59 14.55 11.33
C ARG A 249 -9.57 13.77 12.17
N PHE A 250 -8.66 13.06 11.52
CA PHE A 250 -7.60 12.30 12.22
C PHE A 250 -6.71 13.24 13.03
N LYS A 251 -6.21 14.32 12.42
CA LYS A 251 -5.40 15.35 13.10
C LYS A 251 -6.13 15.95 14.30
N GLU A 252 -7.42 16.25 14.15
CA GLU A 252 -8.24 16.80 15.22
C GLU A 252 -8.44 15.80 16.39
N VAL A 253 -8.60 14.50 16.10
CA VAL A 253 -8.68 13.46 17.15
C VAL A 253 -7.40 13.42 17.98
N ILE A 254 -6.22 13.48 17.33
CA ILE A 254 -4.93 13.54 18.05
C ILE A 254 -4.85 14.80 18.91
N ARG A 255 -5.24 15.94 18.38
CA ARG A 255 -5.20 17.22 19.08
C ARG A 255 -6.08 17.21 20.32
N ARG A 256 -7.35 16.78 20.20
CA ARG A 256 -8.26 16.66 21.35
C ARG A 256 -7.76 15.70 22.42
N TYR A 257 -7.14 14.61 22.01
CA TYR A 257 -6.51 13.68 22.95
C TYR A 257 -5.39 14.39 23.73
N ASN A 258 -4.52 15.15 23.06
CA ASN A 258 -3.44 15.89 23.67
C ASN A 258 -3.96 16.97 24.66
N ASP A 259 -4.98 17.73 24.25
CA ASP A 259 -5.60 18.75 25.09
C ASP A 259 -6.17 18.13 26.38
N THR A 260 -6.85 16.98 26.25
CA THR A 260 -7.40 16.24 27.40
C THR A 260 -6.29 15.68 28.30
N ALA A 261 -5.19 15.19 27.70
CA ALA A 261 -4.05 14.66 28.44
C ALA A 261 -3.33 15.76 29.25
N LEU A 262 -3.18 16.94 28.67
CA LEU A 262 -2.59 18.09 29.33
C LEU A 262 -3.47 18.62 30.46
N GLN A 263 -4.79 18.71 30.26
CA GLN A 263 -5.74 19.14 31.32
C GLN A 263 -5.77 18.20 32.52
N ASN A 264 -5.52 16.89 32.31
CA ASN A 264 -5.49 15.90 33.37
C ASN A 264 -4.10 15.70 34.02
N GLU A 265 -3.17 16.63 33.82
CA GLU A 265 -1.79 16.59 34.36
C GLU A 265 -1.04 15.30 34.04
N LYS A 266 -1.38 14.67 32.90
CA LYS A 266 -0.67 13.50 32.43
C LYS A 266 0.77 13.84 32.07
N HIS A 267 1.64 12.85 32.20
CA HIS A 267 3.06 13.04 31.92
C HIS A 267 3.26 13.49 30.46
N PRO A 268 4.21 14.41 30.14
CA PRO A 268 4.52 14.85 28.77
C PRO A 268 4.75 13.70 27.76
N ARG A 269 5.09 12.51 28.25
CA ARG A 269 5.23 11.27 27.43
C ARG A 269 3.89 10.73 26.91
N ASP A 270 2.77 11.18 27.44
CA ASP A 270 1.43 10.75 27.04
C ASP A 270 0.82 11.67 25.99
N VAL A 271 1.53 12.72 25.58
CA VAL A 271 1.14 13.61 24.48
C VAL A 271 1.64 13.03 23.17
N TYR A 272 0.75 12.93 22.20
CA TYR A 272 1.10 12.44 20.86
C TYR A 272 1.67 13.57 20.01
N ARG A 273 2.66 13.22 19.17
CA ARG A 273 3.10 14.15 18.14
C ARG A 273 1.99 14.32 17.11
N GLU A 274 1.72 15.56 16.70
CA GLU A 274 0.84 15.83 15.56
C GLU A 274 1.50 15.36 14.25
N PRO A 275 0.71 14.98 13.22
CA PRO A 275 1.27 14.63 11.92
C PRO A 275 2.03 15.82 11.33
N SER A 276 3.22 15.56 10.80
CA SER A 276 4.05 16.57 10.13
C SER A 276 3.53 16.92 8.75
N ALA A 277 2.82 16.00 8.11
CA ALA A 277 2.17 16.23 6.82
C ALA A 277 0.88 15.41 6.71
N LEU A 278 -0.09 15.98 5.98
CA LEU A 278 -1.31 15.31 5.51
C LEU A 278 -1.23 15.26 4.00
N ILE A 279 -1.32 14.06 3.43
CA ILE A 279 -1.08 13.85 1.99
C ILE A 279 -2.21 13.01 1.40
N VAL A 280 -2.74 13.44 0.25
CA VAL A 280 -3.58 12.60 -0.61
C VAL A 280 -2.78 12.25 -1.86
N ILE A 281 -2.48 10.97 -2.06
CA ILE A 281 -1.88 10.49 -3.29
C ILE A 281 -3.00 10.11 -4.26
N CYS A 282 -3.02 10.75 -5.42
CA CYS A 282 -4.10 10.59 -6.40
C CYS A 282 -3.59 10.02 -7.72
N ALA A 283 -4.32 9.04 -8.28
CA ALA A 283 -3.99 8.47 -9.58
C ALA A 283 -4.27 9.44 -10.73
N ASN A 284 -5.45 10.07 -10.71
CA ASN A 284 -5.98 10.87 -11.82
C ASN A 284 -5.95 12.38 -11.52
N ALA A 285 -4.93 12.84 -10.80
CA ALA A 285 -4.67 14.27 -10.63
C ALA A 285 -3.56 14.72 -11.59
N ASN A 286 -3.82 15.78 -12.34
CA ASN A 286 -2.89 16.31 -13.34
C ASN A 286 -1.89 17.31 -12.75
N MET A 287 -2.13 17.82 -11.54
CA MET A 287 -1.32 18.84 -10.90
C MET A 287 -1.29 18.63 -9.38
N ALA A 288 -0.12 18.84 -8.80
CA ALA A 288 0.04 18.89 -7.36
C ALA A 288 -0.32 20.28 -6.82
N TYR A 289 -0.90 20.31 -5.62
CA TYR A 289 -1.21 21.55 -4.92
C TYR A 289 -1.42 21.30 -3.42
N THR A 290 -1.34 22.36 -2.66
CA THR A 290 -1.68 22.37 -1.23
C THR A 290 -3.04 23.04 -1.05
N THR A 291 -3.97 22.37 -0.36
CA THR A 291 -5.30 22.93 -0.08
C THR A 291 -5.21 24.06 0.96
N ASP A 292 -6.26 24.87 1.12
CA ASP A 292 -6.34 25.92 2.13
C ASP A 292 -6.21 25.37 3.57
N SER A 293 -6.55 24.11 3.76
CA SER A 293 -6.40 23.41 5.05
C SER A 293 -4.99 22.82 5.29
N GLY A 294 -4.07 22.96 4.32
CA GLY A 294 -2.70 22.47 4.39
C GLY A 294 -2.51 21.01 4.00
N VAL A 295 -3.51 20.36 3.40
CA VAL A 295 -3.37 19.00 2.87
C VAL A 295 -2.69 19.05 1.50
N LYS A 296 -1.63 18.26 1.33
CA LYS A 296 -0.89 18.19 0.06
C LYS A 296 -1.51 17.14 -0.87
N ILE A 297 -1.94 17.57 -2.05
CA ILE A 297 -2.47 16.69 -3.09
C ILE A 297 -1.33 16.37 -4.06
N VAL A 298 -0.97 15.10 -4.12
CA VAL A 298 0.19 14.62 -4.87
C VAL A 298 -0.26 13.63 -5.95
N PRO A 299 -0.15 13.99 -7.24
CA PRO A 299 -0.29 13.00 -8.31
C PRO A 299 0.79 11.94 -8.19
N ILE A 300 0.41 10.66 -8.29
CA ILE A 300 1.40 9.57 -8.20
C ILE A 300 2.49 9.69 -9.27
N GLY A 301 2.14 10.21 -10.46
CA GLY A 301 3.08 10.47 -11.55
C GLY A 301 4.11 11.56 -11.28
N CYS A 302 4.09 12.20 -10.10
CA CYS A 302 5.11 13.17 -9.69
C CYS A 302 5.98 12.68 -8.53
N LEU A 303 5.57 11.58 -7.87
CA LEU A 303 6.16 11.13 -6.61
C LEU A 303 7.47 10.35 -6.81
N ARG A 304 8.45 10.64 -5.97
CA ARG A 304 9.68 9.84 -5.78
C ARG A 304 10.15 9.89 -4.34
N ASP A 305 11.21 9.12 -4.11
CA ASP A 305 12.16 9.42 -3.03
C ASP A 305 13.57 8.88 -3.22
#